data_da072d0cf6f535d1d294a741ad174c68
#
_entry.id   da072d0cf6f535d1d294a741ad174c68
#
_cell.length_a   1.000
_cell.length_b   1.000
_cell.length_c   1.000
_cell.angle_alpha   90.00
_cell.angle_beta   90.00
_cell.angle_gamma   90.00
#
_symmetry.space_group_name_H-M   'P 1'
#
loop_
_entity.id
_entity.type
_entity.pdbx_description
1 polymer ?
#
loop_
_entity_poly.entity_id
_entity_poly.type
_entity_poly.pdbx_seq_one_letter_code
_entity_poly.pdbx_strand_id
1 'polypeptide(L)'
;MALLLEVTKNCMNKWDDAYMDTAERFASLSTAKRLQVGAIVVKDNRIISIGYNGMPSGWDNRCEDEYQYEDGGYETRTRPEVIHAEANAIAKLARSNESGDHASIYITHAPCVECAKLIYTSGIHNVYYKNEYRNEDGIKFLHNCGLKVIKHDQ
;
A
#
# COMPACT_ATOMS: atom_id res chain seq x y z
N MET A 1 23.49 27.08 18.45
CA MET A 1 24.05 25.84 17.88
C MET A 1 22.93 25.17 17.08
N ALA A 2 22.98 25.31 15.74
CA ALA A 2 22.02 24.69 14.87
C ALA A 2 22.31 23.19 14.83
N LEU A 3 21.41 22.35 15.36
CA LEU A 3 21.38 20.93 15.06
C LEU A 3 21.09 20.80 13.57
N LEU A 4 22.13 20.56 12.79
CA LEU A 4 21.99 20.02 11.46
C LEU A 4 21.30 18.66 11.63
N LEU A 5 20.01 18.63 11.39
CA LEU A 5 19.32 17.40 11.04
C LEU A 5 19.99 16.94 9.74
N GLU A 6 21.01 16.10 9.87
CA GLU A 6 21.43 15.27 8.76
C GLU A 6 20.22 14.45 8.36
N VAL A 7 19.57 14.91 7.29
CA VAL A 7 18.71 14.03 6.50
C VAL A 7 19.66 12.97 5.96
N THR A 8 19.86 11.91 6.73
CA THR A 8 20.47 10.72 6.21
C THR A 8 19.62 10.35 4.99
N LYS A 9 20.17 10.57 3.79
CA LYS A 9 19.68 9.94 2.58
C LYS A 9 19.65 8.46 2.93
N ASN A 10 18.46 7.96 3.25
CA ASN A 10 18.23 6.54 3.39
C ASN A 10 18.49 5.93 2.02
N CYS A 11 19.71 5.49 1.82
CA CYS A 11 20.10 4.82 0.60
C CYS A 11 19.29 3.52 0.55
N MET A 12 18.29 3.47 -0.32
CA MET A 12 17.54 2.25 -0.62
C MET A 12 18.56 1.19 -1.04
N ASN A 13 18.49 0.04 -0.41
CA ASN A 13 19.39 -1.05 -0.73
C ASN A 13 18.76 -1.98 -1.79
N LYS A 14 19.56 -2.90 -2.32
CA LYS A 14 19.09 -3.83 -3.35
C LYS A 14 17.88 -4.68 -2.93
N TRP A 15 17.69 -4.90 -1.63
CA TRP A 15 16.54 -5.64 -1.10
C TRP A 15 15.26 -4.81 -1.15
N ASP A 16 15.36 -3.52 -0.81
CA ASP A 16 14.23 -2.59 -0.91
C ASP A 16 13.77 -2.49 -2.37
N ASP A 17 14.71 -2.39 -3.31
CA ASP A 17 14.41 -2.38 -4.74
C ASP A 17 13.69 -3.66 -5.17
N ALA A 18 14.19 -4.82 -4.78
CA ALA A 18 13.60 -6.11 -5.11
C ALA A 18 12.18 -6.27 -4.53
N TYR A 19 11.96 -5.82 -3.29
CA TYR A 19 10.63 -5.87 -2.68
C TYR A 19 9.67 -4.90 -3.34
N MET A 20 10.10 -3.71 -3.71
CA MET A 20 9.25 -2.77 -4.44
C MET A 20 8.92 -3.27 -5.84
N ASP A 21 9.89 -3.83 -6.55
CA ASP A 21 9.66 -4.49 -7.85
C ASP A 21 8.65 -5.63 -7.73
N THR A 22 8.74 -6.40 -6.65
CA THR A 22 7.78 -7.48 -6.35
C THR A 22 6.38 -6.92 -6.12
N ALA A 23 6.26 -5.84 -5.35
CA ALA A 23 4.98 -5.17 -5.14
C ALA A 23 4.37 -4.69 -6.47
N GLU A 24 5.16 -4.10 -7.35
CA GLU A 24 4.73 -3.68 -8.69
C GLU A 24 4.30 -4.87 -9.57
N ARG A 25 5.03 -5.95 -9.50
CA ARG A 25 4.66 -7.16 -10.26
C ARG A 25 3.31 -7.70 -9.83
N PHE A 26 3.02 -7.75 -8.53
CA PHE A 26 1.73 -8.19 -8.02
C PHE A 26 0.63 -7.15 -8.27
N ALA A 27 0.93 -5.86 -8.27
CA ALA A 27 -0.03 -4.82 -8.67
C ALA A 27 -0.59 -5.08 -10.06
N SER A 28 0.22 -5.57 -10.98
CA SER A 28 -0.19 -5.88 -12.36
C SER A 28 -1.23 -7.00 -12.47
N LEU A 29 -1.45 -7.77 -11.40
CA LEU A 29 -2.49 -8.80 -11.33
C LEU A 29 -3.87 -8.22 -11.01
N SER A 30 -3.94 -6.98 -10.53
CA SER A 30 -5.21 -6.31 -10.25
C SER A 30 -6.02 -6.13 -11.54
N THR A 31 -7.32 -6.39 -11.46
CA THR A 31 -8.26 -6.13 -12.55
C THR A 31 -8.80 -4.70 -12.55
N ALA A 32 -8.38 -3.88 -11.58
CA ALA A 32 -8.77 -2.47 -11.53
C ALA A 32 -8.25 -1.70 -12.75
N LYS A 33 -9.11 -0.87 -13.31
CA LYS A 33 -8.79 -0.03 -14.48
C LYS A 33 -8.26 1.35 -14.07
N ARG A 34 -8.73 1.88 -12.94
CA ARG A 34 -8.36 3.22 -12.46
C ARG A 34 -6.96 3.25 -11.88
N LEU A 35 -6.65 2.29 -11.01
CA LEU A 35 -5.35 2.20 -10.35
C LEU A 35 -5.08 0.78 -9.89
N GLN A 36 -3.96 0.23 -10.30
CA GLN A 36 -3.46 -1.05 -9.84
C GLN A 36 -2.44 -0.82 -8.72
N VAL A 37 -2.71 -1.38 -7.55
CA VAL A 37 -1.86 -1.23 -6.36
C VAL A 37 -1.42 -2.60 -5.87
N GLY A 38 -0.16 -2.71 -5.48
CA GLY A 38 0.41 -3.90 -4.86
C GLY A 38 1.05 -3.58 -3.52
N ALA A 39 1.03 -4.53 -2.60
CA ALA A 39 1.61 -4.42 -1.28
C ALA A 39 2.31 -5.72 -0.87
N ILE A 40 3.52 -5.60 -0.34
CA ILE A 40 4.34 -6.71 0.15
C ILE A 40 4.69 -6.45 1.61
N VAL A 41 4.41 -7.40 2.49
CA VAL A 41 4.83 -7.34 3.89
C VAL A 41 6.06 -8.23 4.07
N VAL A 42 7.11 -7.65 4.63
CA VAL A 42 8.43 -8.30 4.80
C VAL A 42 8.83 -8.29 6.27
N LYS A 43 9.28 -9.41 6.77
CA LYS A 43 9.80 -9.58 8.12
C LYS A 43 10.98 -10.55 8.13
N ASP A 44 12.03 -10.18 8.85
CA ASP A 44 13.25 -11.00 8.92
C ASP A 44 13.76 -11.39 7.52
N ASN A 45 13.76 -10.42 6.62
CA ASN A 45 14.19 -10.58 5.22
C ASN A 45 13.40 -11.64 4.44
N ARG A 46 12.14 -11.88 4.81
CA ARG A 46 11.22 -12.80 4.12
C ARG A 46 9.91 -12.09 3.79
N ILE A 47 9.38 -12.37 2.62
CA ILE A 47 8.01 -11.95 2.27
C ILE A 47 7.03 -12.82 3.05
N ILE A 48 6.24 -12.21 3.92
CA ILE A 48 5.26 -12.93 4.76
C ILE A 48 3.82 -12.70 4.30
N SER A 49 3.56 -11.71 3.48
CA SER A 49 2.24 -11.49 2.87
C SER A 49 2.34 -10.67 1.60
N ILE A 50 1.41 -10.88 0.72
CA ILE A 50 1.28 -10.19 -0.57
C ILE A 50 -0.20 -9.80 -0.74
N GLY A 51 -0.44 -8.57 -1.18
CA GLY A 51 -1.77 -8.12 -1.55
C GLY A 51 -1.75 -7.26 -2.81
N TYR A 52 -2.84 -7.27 -3.54
CA TYR A 52 -3.14 -6.30 -4.59
C TYR A 52 -4.63 -5.96 -4.52
N ASN A 53 -5.01 -4.80 -5.04
CA ASN A 53 -6.38 -4.36 -4.93
C ASN A 53 -7.30 -5.15 -5.87
N GLY A 54 -8.48 -5.47 -5.38
CA GLY A 54 -9.45 -6.24 -6.16
C GLY A 54 -10.71 -6.57 -5.40
N MET A 55 -11.64 -7.19 -6.10
CA MET A 55 -12.90 -7.66 -5.55
C MET A 55 -12.67 -8.85 -4.61
N PRO A 56 -13.60 -9.10 -3.67
CA PRO A 56 -13.54 -10.31 -2.85
C PRO A 56 -13.43 -11.58 -3.69
N SER A 57 -12.68 -12.54 -3.18
CA SER A 57 -12.49 -13.84 -3.84
C SER A 57 -13.85 -14.51 -4.14
N GLY A 58 -14.03 -14.96 -5.36
CA GLY A 58 -15.27 -15.60 -5.83
C GLY A 58 -16.34 -14.63 -6.36
N TRP A 59 -16.13 -13.32 -6.23
CA TRP A 59 -16.99 -12.30 -6.85
C TRP A 59 -16.55 -12.05 -8.30
N ASP A 60 -17.37 -11.32 -9.07
CA ASP A 60 -16.90 -10.83 -10.37
C ASP A 60 -15.71 -9.89 -10.20
N ASN A 61 -14.83 -9.83 -11.21
CA ASN A 61 -13.58 -9.07 -11.13
C ASN A 61 -13.72 -7.60 -11.56
N ARG A 62 -14.92 -7.11 -11.72
CA ARG A 62 -15.17 -5.72 -12.12
C ARG A 62 -15.03 -4.80 -10.91
N CYS A 63 -13.95 -4.04 -10.88
CA CYS A 63 -13.62 -3.14 -9.77
C CYS A 63 -14.30 -1.77 -9.85
N GLU A 64 -14.83 -1.39 -11.00
CA GLU A 64 -15.44 -0.08 -11.23
C GLU A 64 -16.83 -0.21 -11.82
N ASP A 65 -17.70 0.74 -11.46
CA ASP A 65 -18.98 1.00 -12.09
C ASP A 65 -18.92 2.28 -12.93
N GLU A 66 -19.63 2.29 -14.05
CA GLU A 66 -19.77 3.46 -14.91
C GLU A 66 -21.10 4.14 -14.65
N TYR A 67 -21.07 5.44 -14.44
CA TYR A 67 -22.24 6.28 -14.24
C TYR A 67 -22.33 7.28 -15.39
N GLN A 68 -23.50 7.30 -16.06
CA GLN A 68 -23.82 8.29 -17.09
C GLN A 68 -24.67 9.39 -16.47
N TYR A 69 -24.31 10.64 -16.78
CA TYR A 69 -25.07 11.82 -16.41
C TYR A 69 -26.02 12.23 -17.54
N GLU A 70 -27.12 12.90 -17.20
CA GLU A 70 -28.12 13.38 -18.17
C GLU A 70 -27.56 14.36 -19.20
N ASP A 71 -26.47 15.08 -18.87
CA ASP A 71 -25.77 16.01 -19.75
C ASP A 71 -24.85 15.33 -20.78
N GLY A 72 -24.78 13.98 -20.79
CA GLY A 72 -23.91 13.20 -21.68
C GLY A 72 -22.52 12.92 -21.11
N GLY A 73 -22.18 13.46 -19.93
CA GLY A 73 -20.96 13.10 -19.20
C GLY A 73 -21.04 11.71 -18.60
N TYR A 74 -19.88 11.09 -18.38
CA TYR A 74 -19.82 9.83 -17.63
C TYR A 74 -18.66 9.84 -16.65
N GLU A 75 -18.76 9.02 -15.62
CA GLU A 75 -17.78 8.88 -14.54
C GLU A 75 -17.59 7.41 -14.23
N THR A 76 -16.35 7.02 -13.97
CA THR A 76 -15.99 5.69 -13.47
C THR A 76 -15.68 5.78 -11.98
N ARG A 77 -16.36 4.99 -11.17
CA ARG A 77 -16.15 4.93 -9.71
C ARG A 77 -15.71 3.55 -9.28
N THR A 78 -14.77 3.49 -8.38
CA THR A 78 -14.39 2.24 -7.73
C THR A 78 -15.56 1.71 -6.90
N ARG A 79 -15.88 0.44 -7.08
CA ARG A 79 -16.93 -0.23 -6.31
C ARG A 79 -16.53 -0.29 -4.83
N PRO A 80 -17.48 -0.08 -3.89
CA PRO A 80 -17.18 -0.08 -2.46
C PRO A 80 -16.67 -1.42 -1.93
N GLU A 81 -16.90 -2.51 -2.64
CA GLU A 81 -16.47 -3.86 -2.26
C GLU A 81 -15.01 -4.14 -2.61
N VAL A 82 -14.34 -3.27 -3.36
CA VAL A 82 -12.92 -3.42 -3.69
C VAL A 82 -12.10 -3.34 -2.41
N ILE A 83 -11.27 -4.36 -2.20
CA ILE A 83 -10.34 -4.42 -1.07
C ILE A 83 -9.03 -3.81 -1.51
N HIS A 84 -8.50 -2.84 -0.75
CA HIS A 84 -7.21 -2.24 -1.03
C HIS A 84 -6.07 -3.25 -0.85
N ALA A 85 -4.98 -3.04 -1.56
CA ALA A 85 -3.81 -3.93 -1.53
C ALA A 85 -3.25 -4.11 -0.12
N GLU A 86 -3.10 -3.02 0.62
CA GLU A 86 -2.59 -3.01 2.00
C GLU A 86 -3.52 -3.80 2.93
N ALA A 87 -4.81 -3.51 2.87
CA ALA A 87 -5.82 -4.21 3.67
C ALA A 87 -5.80 -5.71 3.36
N ASN A 88 -5.68 -6.06 2.08
CA ASN A 88 -5.62 -7.45 1.65
C ASN A 88 -4.38 -8.17 2.19
N ALA A 89 -3.20 -7.54 2.09
CA ALA A 89 -1.96 -8.11 2.62
C ALA A 89 -2.01 -8.28 4.15
N ILE A 90 -2.51 -7.29 4.87
CA ILE A 90 -2.61 -7.31 6.34
C ILE A 90 -3.64 -8.33 6.80
N ALA A 91 -4.81 -8.39 6.18
CA ALA A 91 -5.86 -9.36 6.54
C ALA A 91 -5.39 -10.82 6.36
N LYS A 92 -4.57 -11.10 5.36
CA LYS A 92 -3.98 -12.43 5.17
C LYS A 92 -3.07 -12.85 6.31
N LEU A 93 -2.41 -11.90 7.00
CA LEU A 93 -1.62 -12.22 8.19
C LEU A 93 -2.48 -12.82 9.30
N ALA A 94 -3.72 -12.34 9.44
CA ALA A 94 -4.67 -12.88 10.44
C ALA A 94 -5.05 -14.35 10.19
N ARG A 95 -4.87 -14.83 8.96
CA ARG A 95 -5.13 -16.23 8.55
C ARG A 95 -3.87 -17.08 8.50
N SER A 96 -2.73 -16.53 8.90
CA SER A 96 -1.43 -17.18 8.90
C SER A 96 -0.86 -17.25 10.32
N ASN A 97 0.28 -17.90 10.48
CA ASN A 97 1.04 -17.90 11.73
C ASN A 97 2.02 -16.72 11.82
N GLU A 98 2.06 -15.86 10.81
CA GLU A 98 2.93 -14.69 10.77
C GLU A 98 2.27 -13.47 11.41
N SER A 99 3.07 -12.63 12.05
CA SER A 99 2.66 -11.37 12.64
C SER A 99 3.26 -10.21 11.86
N GLY A 100 2.48 -9.12 11.72
CA GLY A 100 2.97 -7.85 11.18
C GLY A 100 3.86 -7.06 12.15
N ASP A 101 3.97 -7.50 13.40
CA ASP A 101 4.73 -6.82 14.43
C ASP A 101 6.20 -6.70 14.04
N HIS A 102 6.74 -5.47 14.05
CA HIS A 102 8.09 -5.13 13.58
C HIS A 102 8.38 -5.42 12.10
N ALA A 103 7.36 -5.67 11.28
CA ALA A 103 7.52 -5.88 9.85
C ALA A 103 7.68 -4.56 9.08
N SER A 104 8.06 -4.68 7.82
CA SER A 104 8.05 -3.59 6.83
C SER A 104 6.98 -3.86 5.78
N ILE A 105 6.39 -2.80 5.22
CA ILE A 105 5.47 -2.90 4.10
C ILE A 105 5.99 -2.08 2.92
N TYR A 106 5.94 -2.65 1.73
CA TYR A 106 6.30 -2.02 0.45
C TYR A 106 5.04 -1.88 -0.38
N ILE A 107 4.68 -0.66 -0.72
CA ILE A 107 3.43 -0.34 -1.42
C ILE A 107 3.74 0.46 -2.67
N THR A 108 3.12 0.12 -3.78
CA THR A 108 3.32 0.84 -5.05
C THR A 108 2.81 2.28 -5.00
N HIS A 109 1.83 2.58 -4.15
CA HIS A 109 1.25 3.91 -3.97
C HIS A 109 1.09 4.23 -2.49
N ALA A 110 1.21 5.51 -2.13
CA ALA A 110 1.03 5.97 -0.76
C ALA A 110 -0.35 5.53 -0.22
N PRO A 111 -0.42 5.05 1.03
CA PRO A 111 -1.66 4.53 1.59
C PRO A 111 -2.67 5.66 1.87
N CYS A 112 -3.96 5.37 1.70
CA CYS A 112 -5.01 6.22 2.24
C CYS A 112 -5.02 6.15 3.77
N VAL A 113 -5.73 7.07 4.43
CA VAL A 113 -5.76 7.12 5.89
C VAL A 113 -6.32 5.84 6.51
N GLU A 114 -7.31 5.21 5.89
CA GLU A 114 -7.89 3.96 6.40
C GLU A 114 -6.86 2.81 6.36
N CYS A 115 -6.12 2.67 5.27
CA CYS A 115 -5.04 1.70 5.19
C CYS A 115 -3.86 2.04 6.12
N ALA A 116 -3.55 3.33 6.29
CA ALA A 116 -2.53 3.76 7.23
C ALA A 116 -2.85 3.35 8.68
N LYS A 117 -4.11 3.44 9.09
CA LYS A 117 -4.58 2.95 10.40
C LYS A 117 -4.35 1.45 10.56
N LEU A 118 -4.67 0.67 9.52
CA LEU A 118 -4.44 -0.78 9.52
C LEU A 118 -2.95 -1.12 9.61
N ILE A 119 -2.11 -0.42 8.87
CA ILE A 119 -0.66 -0.59 8.89
C ILE A 119 -0.14 -0.36 10.31
N TYR A 120 -0.50 0.76 10.93
CA TYR A 120 -0.06 1.08 12.29
C TYR A 120 -0.53 0.02 13.29
N THR A 121 -1.82 -0.32 13.28
CA THR A 121 -2.42 -1.24 14.26
C THR A 121 -1.97 -2.69 14.10
N SER A 122 -1.45 -3.05 12.92
CA SER A 122 -0.87 -4.39 12.67
C SER A 122 0.55 -4.56 13.23
N GLY A 123 1.15 -3.49 13.76
CA GLY A 123 2.50 -3.51 14.31
C GLY A 123 3.62 -3.28 13.28
N ILE A 124 3.29 -3.00 12.04
CA ILE A 124 4.27 -2.67 11.00
C ILE A 124 5.00 -1.37 11.38
N HIS A 125 6.32 -1.37 11.28
CA HIS A 125 7.18 -0.26 11.70
C HIS A 125 7.71 0.60 10.57
N ASN A 126 7.97 0.00 9.42
CA ASN A 126 8.57 0.69 8.28
C ASN A 126 7.60 0.63 7.09
N VAL A 127 7.41 1.77 6.45
CA VAL A 127 6.53 1.90 5.29
C VAL A 127 7.32 2.49 4.13
N TYR A 128 7.39 1.75 3.03
CA TYR A 128 8.01 2.17 1.78
C TYR A 128 6.93 2.32 0.72
N TYR A 129 6.88 3.45 0.03
CA TYR A 129 5.94 3.66 -1.07
C TYR A 129 6.64 4.29 -2.26
N LYS A 130 6.14 4.05 -3.46
CA LYS A 130 6.78 4.53 -4.68
C LYS A 130 6.10 5.75 -5.27
N ASN A 131 4.79 5.70 -5.42
CA ASN A 131 4.01 6.76 -6.08
C ASN A 131 3.17 7.52 -5.07
N GLU A 132 3.00 8.82 -5.31
CA GLU A 132 2.07 9.65 -4.54
C GLU A 132 0.62 9.19 -4.73
N TYR A 133 -0.22 9.53 -3.77
CA TYR A 133 -1.66 9.32 -3.82
C TYR A 133 -2.38 10.68 -3.76
N ARG A 134 -3.70 10.70 -3.91
CA ARG A 134 -4.52 11.93 -4.01
C ARG A 134 -4.27 12.95 -2.91
N ASN A 135 -3.99 12.47 -1.70
CA ASN A 135 -3.67 13.32 -0.57
C ASN A 135 -2.61 12.62 0.31
N GLU A 136 -2.04 13.40 1.20
CA GLU A 136 -0.97 12.95 2.08
C GLU A 136 -1.47 12.53 3.47
N ASP A 137 -2.78 12.42 3.69
CA ASP A 137 -3.35 12.21 5.03
C ASP A 137 -2.89 10.89 5.64
N GLY A 138 -2.79 9.84 4.83
CA GLY A 138 -2.26 8.55 5.29
C GLY A 138 -0.79 8.63 5.71
N ILE A 139 0.03 9.32 4.92
CA ILE A 139 1.45 9.52 5.24
C ILE A 139 1.62 10.37 6.51
N LYS A 140 0.85 11.45 6.64
CA LYS A 140 0.85 12.30 7.85
C LYS A 140 0.44 11.51 9.08
N PHE A 141 -0.59 10.67 8.97
CA PHE A 141 -1.01 9.80 10.06
C PHE A 141 0.13 8.89 10.52
N LEU A 142 0.82 8.23 9.59
CA LEU A 142 1.93 7.33 9.91
C LEU A 142 3.12 8.06 10.56
N HIS A 143 3.46 9.25 10.06
CA HIS A 143 4.48 10.09 10.69
C HIS A 143 4.09 10.48 12.11
N ASN A 144 2.85 10.88 12.34
CA ASN A 144 2.35 11.24 13.68
C ASN A 144 2.34 10.05 14.64
N CYS A 145 2.23 8.83 14.11
CA CYS A 145 2.36 7.60 14.90
C CYS A 145 3.80 7.18 15.17
N GLY A 146 4.79 7.90 14.62
CA GLY A 146 6.20 7.62 14.83
C GLY A 146 6.76 6.50 13.94
N LEU A 147 6.05 6.11 12.87
CA LEU A 147 6.55 5.12 11.93
C LEU A 147 7.61 5.74 11.01
N LYS A 148 8.53 4.90 10.55
CA LYS A 148 9.48 5.25 9.51
C LYS A 148 8.78 5.12 8.15
N VAL A 149 8.64 6.25 7.45
CA VAL A 149 7.96 6.31 6.14
C VAL A 149 8.95 6.83 5.10
N ILE A 150 9.19 6.05 4.07
CA ILE A 150 10.21 6.33 3.06
C ILE A 150 9.60 6.25 1.68
N LYS A 151 9.77 7.32 0.90
CA LYS A 151 9.44 7.28 -0.52
C LYS A 151 10.57 6.57 -1.28
N HIS A 152 10.21 5.56 -2.06
CA HIS A 152 11.14 4.84 -2.92
C HIS A 152 11.40 5.65 -4.18
N ASP A 153 12.60 6.18 -4.30
CA ASP A 153 13.06 6.92 -5.49
C ASP A 153 13.88 5.98 -6.40
N GLN A 154 13.35 5.79 -7.60
CA GLN A 154 14.10 5.21 -8.71
C GLN A 154 14.00 6.11 -9.90
#